data_852b994160d4cc806a080bcc1598a121
#
_entry.id   852b994160d4cc806a080bcc1598a121
#
_cell.length_a   1.000
_cell.length_b   1.000
_cell.length_c   1.000
_cell.angle_alpha   90.00
_cell.angle_beta   90.00
_cell.angle_gamma   90.00
#
_symmetry.space_group_name_H-M   'P 1'
#
loop_
_entity.id
_entity.type
_entity.pdbx_description
1 polymer ?
#
loop_
_entity_poly.entity_id
_entity_poly.type
_entity_poly.pdbx_seq_one_letter_code
_entity_poly.pdbx_strand_id
1 'polypeptide(L)'
;MVHMVDIGRKKKEFRMSRASGFIRLKKETLEKIRSKEVPKGDVLAVAQTAAIMAVKRTTEMIPLTHPIPITGVDVDFKIEDNGVRAEVEVRSIGQTGVEMEALAGVTGALLTIWDMVKGLEKDTAGQYPTTAIEEIRVVKKVKS
;
A
#
# COMPACT_ATOMS: atom_id res chain seq x y z
N MET A 1 -25.42 -13.33 -6.34
CA MET A 1 -25.59 -13.26 -4.88
C MET A 1 -24.23 -13.15 -4.23
N VAL A 2 -24.10 -12.31 -3.24
CA VAL A 2 -22.83 -12.16 -2.50
C VAL A 2 -22.86 -12.97 -1.21
N HIS A 3 -21.71 -13.42 -0.77
CA HIS A 3 -21.61 -14.26 0.41
C HIS A 3 -20.25 -14.10 1.09
N MET A 4 -20.26 -13.79 2.38
CA MET A 4 -19.04 -13.76 3.18
C MET A 4 -18.79 -15.16 3.72
N VAL A 5 -17.65 -15.74 3.37
CA VAL A 5 -17.31 -17.13 3.74
C VAL A 5 -17.16 -17.26 5.26
N ASP A 6 -17.68 -18.33 5.84
CA ASP A 6 -17.49 -18.62 7.26
C ASP A 6 -16.13 -19.28 7.49
N ILE A 7 -15.31 -18.66 8.31
CA ILE A 7 -13.98 -19.17 8.67
C ILE A 7 -13.91 -19.69 10.11
N GLY A 8 -15.06 -19.83 10.77
CA GLY A 8 -15.12 -20.19 12.20
C GLY A 8 -14.44 -21.51 12.57
N ARG A 9 -14.36 -22.45 11.61
CA ARG A 9 -13.73 -23.76 11.83
C ARG A 9 -12.24 -23.82 11.50
N LYS A 10 -11.72 -22.75 10.88
CA LYS A 10 -10.29 -22.71 10.53
C LYS A 10 -9.43 -22.46 11.77
N LYS A 11 -8.27 -23.08 11.82
CA LYS A 11 -7.32 -22.87 12.89
C LYS A 11 -6.72 -21.48 12.84
N LYS A 12 -6.41 -20.94 14.01
CA LYS A 12 -5.57 -19.77 14.14
C LYS A 12 -4.13 -20.19 13.93
N GLU A 13 -3.46 -19.57 12.97
CA GLU A 13 -2.08 -19.88 12.62
C GLU A 13 -1.33 -18.58 12.36
N PHE A 14 0.00 -18.65 12.44
CA PHE A 14 0.82 -17.54 11.97
C PHE A 14 0.59 -17.33 10.48
N ARG A 15 0.34 -16.08 10.09
CA ARG A 15 0.13 -15.68 8.71
C ARG A 15 0.99 -14.46 8.41
N MET A 16 1.62 -14.47 7.25
CA MET A 16 2.34 -13.32 6.75
C MET A 16 2.03 -13.17 5.26
N SER A 17 1.85 -11.94 4.82
CA SER A 17 1.81 -11.60 3.40
C SER A 17 2.62 -10.35 3.15
N ARG A 18 3.33 -10.33 2.05
CA ARG A 18 4.07 -9.17 1.58
C ARG A 18 3.54 -8.81 0.20
N ALA A 19 3.16 -7.55 0.04
CA ALA A 19 2.72 -7.02 -1.24
C ALA A 19 3.68 -5.92 -1.69
N SER A 20 3.73 -5.70 -2.98
CA SER A 20 4.55 -4.66 -3.59
C SER A 20 3.74 -3.92 -4.64
N GLY A 21 4.11 -2.69 -4.92
CA GLY A 21 3.53 -1.89 -5.98
C GLY A 21 4.46 -0.75 -6.35
N PHE A 22 4.14 -0.06 -7.43
CA PHE A 22 5.01 0.96 -7.98
C PHE A 22 4.18 2.16 -8.44
N ILE A 23 4.67 3.37 -8.19
CA ILE A 23 4.13 4.58 -8.78
C ILE A 23 5.19 5.21 -9.67
N ARG A 24 4.84 5.39 -10.96
CA ARG A 24 5.70 6.06 -11.94
C ARG A 24 5.61 7.56 -11.73
N LEU A 25 6.76 8.20 -11.57
CA LEU A 25 6.87 9.63 -11.33
C LEU A 25 7.98 10.25 -12.19
N LYS A 26 7.86 11.55 -12.44
CA LYS A 26 8.89 12.32 -13.15
C LYS A 26 10.17 12.40 -12.30
N LYS A 27 11.30 12.55 -12.96
CA LYS A 27 12.60 12.71 -12.28
C LYS A 27 12.61 13.90 -11.32
N GLU A 28 12.04 15.01 -11.73
CA GLU A 28 11.97 16.23 -10.90
C GLU A 28 11.17 15.98 -9.63
N THR A 29 10.08 15.22 -9.74
CA THR A 29 9.27 14.83 -8.58
C THR A 29 10.08 13.96 -7.62
N LEU A 30 10.79 12.97 -8.14
CA LEU A 30 11.64 12.09 -7.33
C LEU A 30 12.73 12.85 -6.59
N GLU A 31 13.35 13.83 -7.23
CA GLU A 31 14.35 14.68 -6.58
C GLU A 31 13.76 15.48 -5.43
N LYS A 32 12.55 16.02 -5.62
CA LYS A 32 11.87 16.76 -4.54
C LYS A 32 11.46 15.86 -3.38
N ILE A 33 11.09 14.62 -3.67
CA ILE A 33 10.84 13.64 -2.59
C ILE A 33 12.12 13.39 -1.81
N ARG A 34 13.24 13.16 -2.50
CA ARG A 34 14.54 12.93 -1.84
C ARG A 34 14.99 14.10 -0.99
N SER A 35 14.85 15.31 -1.51
CA SER A 35 15.29 16.53 -0.82
C SER A 35 14.28 17.05 0.20
N LYS A 36 13.11 16.41 0.31
CA LYS A 36 12.02 16.81 1.21
C LYS A 36 11.50 18.22 0.91
N GLU A 37 11.46 18.59 -0.36
CA GLU A 37 11.01 19.89 -0.83
C GLU A 37 9.58 19.86 -1.41
N VAL A 38 8.84 18.78 -1.20
CA VAL A 38 7.44 18.70 -1.63
C VAL A 38 6.60 19.62 -0.74
N PRO A 39 5.75 20.49 -1.34
CA PRO A 39 5.00 21.48 -0.54
C PRO A 39 4.11 20.91 0.56
N LYS A 40 3.54 19.72 0.34
CA LYS A 40 2.66 19.07 1.33
C LYS A 40 3.41 18.40 2.48
N GLY A 41 4.74 18.29 2.41
CA GLY A 41 5.55 17.73 3.49
C GLY A 41 6.32 16.47 3.10
N ASP A 42 6.65 15.66 4.09
CA ASP A 42 7.44 14.44 3.92
C ASP A 42 6.57 13.33 3.31
N VAL A 43 6.73 13.11 2.02
CA VAL A 43 5.87 12.21 1.24
C VAL A 43 5.92 10.79 1.77
N LEU A 44 7.11 10.25 2.01
CA LEU A 44 7.24 8.84 2.41
C LEU A 44 6.76 8.61 3.84
N ALA A 45 6.94 9.57 4.73
CA ALA A 45 6.43 9.47 6.10
C ALA A 45 4.88 9.45 6.12
N VAL A 46 4.25 10.30 5.33
CA VAL A 46 2.78 10.33 5.23
C VAL A 46 2.27 9.06 4.57
N ALA A 47 2.93 8.61 3.50
CA ALA A 47 2.57 7.37 2.80
C ALA A 47 2.71 6.14 3.70
N GLN A 48 3.74 6.09 4.54
CA GLN A 48 3.94 5.02 5.51
C GLN A 48 2.78 4.96 6.50
N THR A 49 2.39 6.09 7.03
CA THR A 49 1.26 6.20 7.96
C THR A 49 -0.04 5.77 7.28
N ALA A 50 -0.26 6.23 6.05
CA ALA A 50 -1.45 5.85 5.28
C ALA A 50 -1.51 4.35 5.01
N ALA A 51 -0.36 3.72 4.72
CA ALA A 51 -0.28 2.28 4.52
C ALA A 51 -0.74 1.52 5.78
N ILE A 52 -0.23 1.91 6.94
CA ILE A 52 -0.59 1.29 8.22
C ILE A 52 -2.09 1.46 8.48
N MET A 53 -2.62 2.65 8.26
CA MET A 53 -4.05 2.91 8.43
C MET A 53 -4.90 2.04 7.48
N ALA A 54 -4.49 1.91 6.21
CA ALA A 54 -5.20 1.10 5.23
C ALA A 54 -5.20 -0.38 5.63
N VAL A 55 -4.07 -0.91 6.11
CA VAL A 55 -4.00 -2.28 6.64
C VAL A 55 -5.05 -2.48 7.72
N LYS A 56 -5.12 -1.55 8.68
CA LYS A 56 -6.03 -1.65 9.83
C LYS A 56 -7.50 -1.48 9.45
N ARG A 57 -7.79 -0.86 8.31
CA ARG A 57 -9.14 -0.56 7.83
C ARG A 57 -9.54 -1.35 6.59
N THR A 58 -8.88 -2.45 6.35
CA THR A 58 -9.13 -3.27 5.15
C THR A 58 -10.59 -3.71 5.04
N THR A 59 -11.23 -4.05 6.17
CA THR A 59 -12.65 -4.48 6.16
C THR A 59 -13.61 -3.37 5.73
N GLU A 60 -13.22 -2.11 5.91
CA GLU A 60 -14.02 -0.97 5.46
C GLU A 60 -13.90 -0.75 3.95
N MET A 61 -12.79 -1.16 3.35
CA MET A 61 -12.53 -1.01 1.92
C MET A 61 -12.97 -2.22 1.12
N ILE A 62 -12.79 -3.43 1.66
CA ILE A 62 -13.06 -4.70 0.98
C ILE A 62 -14.20 -5.43 1.72
N PRO A 63 -15.43 -5.40 1.18
CA PRO A 63 -16.64 -5.71 1.95
C PRO A 63 -16.72 -7.11 2.56
N LEU A 64 -16.16 -8.12 1.89
CA LEU A 64 -16.32 -9.51 2.32
C LEU A 64 -15.10 -10.06 3.05
N THR A 65 -14.15 -9.20 3.45
CA THR A 65 -13.03 -9.61 4.28
C THR A 65 -13.44 -9.68 5.76
N HIS A 66 -12.71 -10.50 6.50
CA HIS A 66 -12.91 -10.65 7.94
C HIS A 66 -11.94 -9.73 8.72
N PRO A 67 -12.35 -9.18 9.86
CA PRO A 67 -11.41 -8.49 10.75
C PRO A 67 -10.40 -9.50 11.29
N ILE A 68 -9.13 -9.23 11.04
CA ILE A 68 -8.02 -10.13 11.41
C ILE A 68 -7.14 -9.42 12.44
N PRO A 69 -6.72 -10.14 13.52
CA PRO A 69 -5.80 -9.56 14.49
C PRO A 69 -4.43 -9.33 13.84
N ILE A 70 -4.09 -8.07 13.61
CA ILE A 70 -2.80 -7.68 13.03
C ILE A 70 -1.78 -7.60 14.15
N THR A 71 -0.67 -8.33 14.03
CA THR A 71 0.40 -8.33 15.04
C THR A 71 1.59 -7.49 14.63
N GLY A 72 1.75 -7.21 13.34
CA GLY A 72 2.85 -6.37 12.86
C GLY A 72 2.63 -5.91 11.43
N VAL A 73 3.15 -4.73 11.12
CA VAL A 73 3.14 -4.15 9.78
C VAL A 73 4.50 -3.50 9.55
N ASP A 74 5.15 -3.85 8.45
CA ASP A 74 6.36 -3.17 8.00
C ASP A 74 6.10 -2.55 6.64
N VAL A 75 6.51 -1.30 6.47
CA VAL A 75 6.32 -0.54 5.24
C VAL A 75 7.69 -0.03 4.80
N ASP A 76 8.08 -0.39 3.59
CA ASP A 76 9.34 0.05 3.00
C ASP A 76 9.11 0.72 1.65
N PHE A 77 9.93 1.73 1.36
CA PHE A 77 9.92 2.42 0.09
C PHE A 77 11.32 2.39 -0.52
N LYS A 78 11.35 2.28 -1.85
CA LYS A 78 12.58 2.41 -2.61
C LYS A 78 12.35 3.42 -3.72
N ILE A 79 13.15 4.47 -3.75
CA ILE A 79 13.13 5.43 -4.84
C ILE A 79 13.97 4.85 -5.97
N GLU A 80 13.33 4.57 -7.09
CA GLU A 80 13.96 4.03 -8.31
C GLU A 80 14.14 5.16 -9.33
N ASP A 81 14.71 4.85 -10.49
CA ASP A 81 14.99 5.87 -11.51
C ASP A 81 13.75 6.55 -12.07
N ASN A 82 12.62 5.86 -12.09
CA ASN A 82 11.39 6.34 -12.73
C ASN A 82 10.16 6.28 -11.82
N GLY A 83 10.35 6.12 -10.52
CA GLY A 83 9.24 6.08 -9.60
C GLY A 83 9.62 5.61 -8.20
N VAL A 84 8.60 5.31 -7.41
CA VAL A 84 8.76 4.80 -6.05
C VAL A 84 8.10 3.44 -5.96
N ARG A 85 8.85 2.46 -5.45
CA ARG A 85 8.32 1.15 -5.10
C ARG A 85 7.95 1.13 -3.64
N ALA A 86 6.73 0.69 -3.35
CA ALA A 86 6.24 0.47 -2.00
C ALA A 86 6.15 -1.04 -1.74
N GLU A 87 6.51 -1.44 -0.53
CA GLU A 87 6.36 -2.83 -0.09
C GLU A 87 5.78 -2.82 1.31
N VAL A 88 4.75 -3.65 1.53
CA VAL A 88 4.08 -3.76 2.83
C VAL A 88 4.04 -5.23 3.22
N GLU A 89 4.56 -5.52 4.41
CA GLU A 89 4.48 -6.85 5.01
C GLU A 89 3.54 -6.79 6.20
N VAL A 90 2.59 -7.73 6.24
CA VAL A 90 1.59 -7.81 7.32
C VAL A 90 1.69 -9.18 7.98
N ARG A 91 1.72 -9.19 9.30
CA ARG A 91 1.75 -10.43 10.10
C ARG A 91 0.52 -10.49 11.01
N SER A 92 0.01 -11.70 11.18
CA SER A 92 -1.11 -11.96 12.08
C SER A 92 -1.05 -13.36 12.63
N ILE A 93 -1.83 -13.60 13.69
CA ILE A 93 -2.19 -14.94 14.14
C ILE A 93 -3.70 -15.03 13.97
N GLY A 94 -4.14 -15.69 12.91
CA GLY A 94 -5.55 -15.66 12.53
C GLY A 94 -6.01 -16.85 11.71
N GLN A 95 -7.28 -16.84 11.41
CA GLN A 95 -8.00 -17.93 10.74
C GLN A 95 -7.99 -17.83 9.22
N THR A 96 -7.47 -16.75 8.68
CA THR A 96 -7.34 -16.57 7.23
C THR A 96 -6.08 -15.73 6.94
N GLY A 97 -5.69 -15.69 5.67
CA GLY A 97 -4.51 -14.93 5.24
C GLY A 97 -4.72 -13.42 5.33
N VAL A 98 -3.62 -12.69 5.16
CA VAL A 98 -3.58 -11.22 5.24
C VAL A 98 -3.15 -10.59 3.93
N GLU A 99 -3.45 -11.25 2.80
CA GLU A 99 -3.10 -10.73 1.47
C GLU A 99 -3.81 -9.40 1.20
N MET A 100 -5.10 -9.31 1.53
CA MET A 100 -5.87 -8.09 1.27
C MET A 100 -5.36 -6.93 2.11
N GLU A 101 -4.98 -7.20 3.36
CA GLU A 101 -4.37 -6.19 4.22
C GLU A 101 -3.06 -5.65 3.63
N ALA A 102 -2.20 -6.54 3.15
CA ALA A 102 -0.95 -6.13 2.53
C ALA A 102 -1.18 -5.33 1.24
N LEU A 103 -2.10 -5.80 0.37
CA LEU A 103 -2.46 -5.11 -0.86
C LEU A 103 -3.11 -3.76 -0.59
N ALA A 104 -3.99 -3.68 0.41
CA ALA A 104 -4.61 -2.43 0.83
C ALA A 104 -3.56 -1.42 1.31
N GLY A 105 -2.58 -1.90 2.08
CA GLY A 105 -1.47 -1.07 2.55
C GLY A 105 -0.67 -0.46 1.40
N VAL A 106 -0.29 -1.28 0.42
CA VAL A 106 0.41 -0.81 -0.77
C VAL A 106 -0.42 0.22 -1.53
N THR A 107 -1.70 -0.08 -1.74
CA THR A 107 -2.62 0.81 -2.47
C THR A 107 -2.75 2.16 -1.76
N GLY A 108 -2.95 2.13 -0.44
CA GLY A 108 -3.05 3.36 0.37
C GLY A 108 -1.77 4.20 0.30
N ALA A 109 -0.61 3.54 0.37
CA ALA A 109 0.68 4.22 0.25
C ALA A 109 0.83 4.91 -1.10
N LEU A 110 0.55 4.19 -2.20
CA LEU A 110 0.75 4.72 -3.56
C LEU A 110 -0.24 5.83 -3.88
N LEU A 111 -1.49 5.71 -3.46
CA LEU A 111 -2.48 6.79 -3.62
C LEU A 111 -2.07 8.04 -2.84
N THR A 112 -1.52 7.86 -1.64
CA THR A 112 -1.05 8.98 -0.81
C THR A 112 0.13 9.68 -1.47
N ILE A 113 1.08 8.93 -2.04
CA ILE A 113 2.18 9.52 -2.80
C ILE A 113 1.62 10.35 -3.95
N TRP A 114 0.69 9.79 -4.73
CA TRP A 114 0.07 10.51 -5.84
C TRP A 114 -0.55 11.83 -5.38
N ASP A 115 -1.37 11.78 -4.34
CA ASP A 115 -2.01 13.00 -3.82
C ASP A 115 -1.00 14.05 -3.40
N MET A 116 0.07 13.63 -2.72
CA MET A 116 1.05 14.57 -2.20
C MET A 116 1.89 15.24 -3.28
N VAL A 117 2.10 14.57 -4.41
CA VAL A 117 2.95 15.10 -5.49
C VAL A 117 2.17 15.52 -6.75
N LYS A 118 0.85 15.44 -6.71
CA LYS A 118 0.02 15.68 -7.90
C LYS A 118 0.28 17.03 -8.57
N GLY A 119 0.56 18.06 -7.79
CA GLY A 119 0.89 19.38 -8.32
C GLY A 119 2.17 19.41 -9.14
N LEU A 120 3.11 18.51 -8.87
CA LEU A 120 4.38 18.38 -9.60
C LEU A 120 4.23 17.49 -10.84
N GLU A 121 3.25 16.59 -10.83
CA GLU A 121 3.04 15.62 -11.90
C GLU A 121 2.11 16.12 -13.01
N LYS A 122 1.16 16.98 -12.68
CA LYS A 122 0.22 17.52 -13.67
C LYS A 122 0.93 18.28 -14.78
N ASP A 123 0.41 18.15 -16.00
CA ASP A 123 0.80 19.02 -17.10
C ASP A 123 0.00 20.34 -17.07
N THR A 124 0.23 21.22 -18.04
CA THR A 124 -0.44 22.52 -18.12
C THR A 124 -1.95 22.42 -18.35
N ALA A 125 -2.43 21.26 -18.83
CA ALA A 125 -3.86 20.99 -19.01
C ALA A 125 -4.49 20.31 -17.80
N GLY A 126 -3.73 20.10 -16.72
CA GLY A 126 -4.21 19.43 -15.51
C GLY A 126 -4.29 17.90 -15.62
N GLN A 127 -3.62 17.32 -16.61
CA GLN A 127 -3.62 15.87 -16.85
C GLN A 127 -2.35 15.23 -16.32
N TYR A 128 -2.36 13.88 -16.26
CA TYR A 128 -1.24 13.08 -15.76
C TYR A 128 -0.70 12.20 -16.90
N PRO A 129 0.14 12.74 -17.80
CA PRO A 129 0.57 11.98 -18.97
C PRO A 129 1.48 10.78 -18.66
N THR A 130 2.20 10.82 -17.54
CA THR A 130 3.18 9.77 -17.21
C THR A 130 2.98 9.14 -15.84
N THR A 131 2.16 9.74 -14.97
CA THR A 131 1.94 9.20 -13.63
C THR A 131 1.04 7.97 -13.69
N ALA A 132 1.46 6.89 -13.08
CA ALA A 132 0.67 5.65 -13.06
C ALA A 132 1.03 4.80 -11.85
N ILE A 133 0.03 4.12 -11.30
CA ILE A 133 0.24 3.09 -10.28
C ILE A 133 0.22 1.75 -11.00
N GLU A 134 1.26 0.96 -10.80
CA GLU A 134 1.50 -0.27 -11.55
C GLU A 134 1.94 -1.41 -10.62
N GLU A 135 1.83 -2.64 -11.12
CA GLU A 135 2.45 -3.83 -10.53
C GLU A 135 2.05 -4.09 -9.07
N ILE A 136 0.83 -3.77 -8.70
CA ILE A 136 0.33 -4.14 -7.36
C ILE A 136 0.11 -5.63 -7.32
N ARG A 137 0.85 -6.34 -6.43
CA ARG A 137 0.77 -7.80 -6.35
C ARG A 137 1.26 -8.33 -5.01
N VAL A 138 0.85 -9.55 -4.69
CA VAL A 138 1.42 -10.29 -3.54
C VAL A 138 2.73 -10.92 -4.01
N VAL A 139 3.82 -10.64 -3.29
CA VAL A 139 5.15 -11.14 -3.63
C VAL A 139 5.58 -12.30 -2.73
N LYS A 140 4.95 -12.46 -1.58
CA LYS A 140 5.25 -13.57 -0.66
C LYS A 140 4.07 -13.82 0.27
N LYS A 141 3.85 -15.08 0.59
CA LYS A 141 2.83 -15.52 1.53
C LYS A 141 3.38 -16.67 2.37
N VAL A 142 3.19 -16.61 3.67
CA VAL A 142 3.63 -17.65 4.61
C VAL A 142 2.47 -18.03 5.52
N LYS A 143 2.36 -19.32 5.81
CA LYS A 143 1.41 -19.89 6.76
C LYS A 143 2.13 -20.97 7.55
N SER A 144 1.99 -20.93 8.85
CA SER A 144 2.59 -21.96 9.70
C SER A 144 1.82 -22.22 10.99
#